data_f8ec8c684c6df82cd275a35052c5f914
#
_entry.id   f8ec8c684c6df82cd275a35052c5f914
#
_cell.length_a   1.000
_cell.length_b   1.000
_cell.length_c   1.000
_cell.angle_alpha   90.00
_cell.angle_beta   90.00
_cell.angle_gamma   90.00
#
_symmetry.space_group_name_H-M   'P 1'
#
loop_
_entity.id
_entity.type
_entity.pdbx_description
1 polymer ?
#
loop_
_entity_poly.entity_id
_entity_poly.type
_entity_poly.pdbx_seq_one_letter_code
_entity_poly.pdbx_strand_id
1 'polypeptide(L)'
;SWTDARFGTVANVIILICALPAYRYQSFLKNTEIEIQNFKETNSSLVNHQSISDLPPIVQKWLIRSGVTGNEAHLIFHALQKGQMRSAPNGKWMNFESEQFSSLTSPSFIWKVKVDWMSFLFMNGRDKLMDGKGEVKIQILGLLNVVDDKDNPKINTGSAIRSISCLIEIKNVYFILLIIC
;
A
#
# COMPACT_ATOMS: atom_id res chain seq x y z
N SER A 1 11.41 -5.88 50.43
CA SER A 1 10.20 -5.41 51.14
C SER A 1 8.98 -5.43 50.22
N TRP A 2 7.78 -5.36 50.78
CA TRP A 2 6.53 -5.39 50.02
C TRP A 2 6.36 -4.14 49.13
N THR A 3 7.00 -3.04 49.49
CA THR A 3 7.10 -1.79 48.73
C THR A 3 7.93 -1.98 47.45
N ASP A 4 9.03 -2.70 47.49
CA ASP A 4 9.90 -2.94 46.32
C ASP A 4 9.19 -3.81 45.26
N ALA A 5 8.38 -4.79 45.71
CA ALA A 5 7.55 -5.59 44.80
C ALA A 5 6.50 -4.76 44.04
N ARG A 6 5.93 -3.74 44.69
CA ARG A 6 4.97 -2.82 44.06
C ARG A 6 5.61 -1.97 42.94
N PHE A 7 6.81 -1.44 43.19
CA PHE A 7 7.54 -0.68 42.18
C PHE A 7 7.91 -1.55 40.96
N GLY A 8 8.34 -2.78 41.20
CA GLY A 8 8.62 -3.75 40.15
C GLY A 8 7.37 -4.09 39.33
N THR A 9 6.22 -4.27 39.98
CA THR A 9 4.94 -4.53 39.27
C THR A 9 4.51 -3.34 38.40
N VAL A 10 4.60 -2.11 38.94
CA VAL A 10 4.26 -0.90 38.17
C VAL A 10 5.16 -0.76 36.95
N ALA A 11 6.49 -0.95 37.12
CA ALA A 11 7.43 -0.90 36.00
C ALA A 11 7.10 -1.93 34.91
N ASN A 12 6.79 -3.17 35.31
CA ASN A 12 6.42 -4.24 34.35
C ASN A 12 5.12 -3.93 33.63
N VAL A 13 4.13 -3.34 34.29
CA VAL A 13 2.87 -2.92 33.65
C VAL A 13 3.12 -1.81 32.62
N ILE A 14 3.95 -0.82 32.95
CA ILE A 14 4.33 0.25 32.01
C ILE A 14 5.05 -0.34 30.80
N ILE A 15 6.00 -1.24 31.00
CA ILE A 15 6.70 -1.92 29.90
C ILE A 15 5.71 -2.67 29.02
N LEU A 16 4.77 -3.39 29.60
CA LEU A 16 3.76 -4.14 28.83
C LEU A 16 2.85 -3.21 28.01
N ILE A 17 2.41 -2.09 28.61
CA ILE A 17 1.60 -1.07 27.95
C ILE A 17 2.33 -0.45 26.75
N CYS A 18 3.64 -0.29 26.81
CA CYS A 18 4.43 0.24 25.70
C CYS A 18 4.81 -0.84 24.67
N ALA A 19 5.15 -2.04 25.14
CA ALA A 19 5.65 -3.11 24.27
C ALA A 19 4.54 -3.72 23.38
N LEU A 20 3.33 -3.86 23.89
CA LEU A 20 2.23 -4.49 23.16
C LEU A 20 1.83 -3.70 21.91
N PRO A 21 1.64 -2.37 21.95
CA PRO A 21 1.40 -1.56 20.76
C PRO A 21 2.53 -1.66 19.73
N ALA A 22 3.77 -1.57 20.20
CA ALA A 22 4.95 -1.67 19.35
C ALA A 22 5.01 -3.02 18.62
N TYR A 23 4.82 -4.11 19.35
CA TYR A 23 4.79 -5.46 18.78
C TYR A 23 3.67 -5.61 17.72
N ARG A 24 2.45 -5.17 18.05
CA ARG A 24 1.31 -5.25 17.11
C ARG A 24 1.52 -4.40 15.88
N TYR A 25 2.07 -3.21 16.04
CA TYR A 25 2.42 -2.34 14.92
C TYR A 25 3.47 -2.99 14.01
N GLN A 26 4.55 -3.53 14.58
CA GLN A 26 5.58 -4.23 13.81
C GLN A 26 5.02 -5.47 13.09
N SER A 27 4.13 -6.21 13.74
CA SER A 27 3.44 -7.34 13.12
C SER A 27 2.58 -6.90 11.93
N PHE A 28 1.85 -5.79 12.06
CA PHE A 28 1.07 -5.23 10.95
C PHE A 28 1.96 -4.84 9.77
N LEU A 29 3.06 -4.13 10.03
CA LEU A 29 4.01 -3.74 8.99
C LEU A 29 4.63 -4.95 8.29
N LYS A 30 5.09 -5.94 9.06
CA LYS A 30 5.68 -7.17 8.52
C LYS A 30 4.69 -7.94 7.65
N ASN A 31 3.46 -8.10 8.09
CA ASN A 31 2.43 -8.79 7.30
C ASN A 31 2.12 -8.03 6.01
N THR A 32 2.02 -6.70 6.08
CA THR A 32 1.81 -5.86 4.90
C THR A 32 2.98 -5.96 3.92
N GLU A 33 4.21 -6.02 4.41
CA GLU A 33 5.39 -6.18 3.55
C GLU A 33 5.41 -7.54 2.85
N ILE A 34 5.06 -8.62 3.56
CA ILE A 34 4.91 -9.96 2.96
C ILE A 34 3.84 -9.93 1.84
N GLU A 35 2.71 -9.27 2.07
CA GLU A 35 1.67 -9.12 1.05
C GLU A 35 2.18 -8.34 -0.18
N ILE A 36 2.98 -7.28 0.02
CA ILE A 36 3.59 -6.50 -1.06
C ILE A 36 4.58 -7.36 -1.86
N GLN A 37 5.41 -8.16 -1.20
CA GLN A 37 6.34 -9.05 -1.90
C GLN A 37 5.59 -10.08 -2.73
N ASN A 38 4.60 -10.75 -2.17
CA ASN A 38 3.75 -11.69 -2.92
C ASN A 38 3.05 -11.00 -4.11
N PHE A 39 2.58 -9.76 -3.93
CA PHE A 39 1.98 -8.98 -5.00
C PHE A 39 2.98 -8.68 -6.13
N LYS A 40 4.22 -8.34 -5.79
CA LYS A 40 5.29 -8.11 -6.78
C LYS A 40 5.62 -9.38 -7.54
N GLU A 41 5.75 -10.51 -6.87
CA GLU A 41 6.02 -11.81 -7.49
C GLU A 41 4.89 -12.23 -8.45
N THR A 42 3.63 -12.08 -8.02
CA THR A 42 2.46 -12.40 -8.84
C THR A 42 2.37 -11.53 -10.10
N ASN A 43 2.84 -10.28 -10.03
CA ASN A 43 2.81 -9.32 -11.15
C ASN A 43 4.17 -9.19 -11.84
N SER A 44 5.07 -10.15 -11.67
CA SER A 44 6.31 -10.23 -12.45
C SER A 44 6.10 -11.02 -13.72
N SER A 45 6.72 -10.60 -14.80
CA SER A 45 6.77 -11.34 -16.06
C SER A 45 8.08 -11.15 -16.77
N LEU A 46 8.50 -12.17 -17.51
CA LEU A 46 9.66 -12.09 -18.37
C LEU A 46 9.33 -11.23 -19.60
N VAL A 47 10.00 -10.11 -19.76
CA VAL A 47 9.87 -9.27 -20.97
C VAL A 47 10.82 -9.78 -22.03
N ASN A 48 10.30 -10.36 -23.10
CA ASN A 48 11.08 -10.84 -24.25
C ASN A 48 10.83 -9.97 -25.49
N HIS A 49 11.62 -10.18 -26.54
CA HIS A 49 11.47 -9.45 -27.80
C HIS A 49 10.08 -9.63 -28.44
N GLN A 50 9.45 -10.77 -28.23
CA GLN A 50 8.13 -11.08 -28.77
C GLN A 50 7.01 -10.31 -28.04
N SER A 51 7.19 -10.06 -26.73
CA SER A 51 6.23 -9.26 -25.94
C SER A 51 6.21 -7.79 -26.33
N ILE A 52 7.24 -7.29 -27.02
CA ILE A 52 7.34 -5.89 -27.44
C ILE A 52 7.15 -5.67 -28.95
N SER A 53 6.99 -6.74 -29.73
CA SER A 53 6.91 -6.69 -31.21
C SER A 53 5.76 -5.82 -31.72
N ASP A 54 4.63 -5.81 -31.01
CA ASP A 54 3.42 -5.07 -31.38
C ASP A 54 3.42 -3.60 -30.96
N LEU A 55 4.49 -3.18 -30.28
CA LEU A 55 4.66 -1.79 -29.86
C LEU A 55 5.24 -0.92 -30.99
N PRO A 56 5.00 0.41 -30.99
CA PRO A 56 5.65 1.30 -31.93
C PRO A 56 7.18 1.18 -31.89
N PRO A 57 7.89 1.30 -33.04
CA PRO A 57 9.34 1.08 -33.12
C PRO A 57 10.17 1.93 -32.15
N ILE A 58 9.72 3.16 -31.88
CA ILE A 58 10.40 4.05 -30.94
C ILE A 58 10.35 3.51 -29.51
N VAL A 59 9.22 2.89 -29.10
CA VAL A 59 9.01 2.28 -27.78
C VAL A 59 9.84 1.01 -27.67
N GLN A 60 9.85 0.16 -28.71
CA GLN A 60 10.69 -1.03 -28.77
C GLN A 60 12.18 -0.65 -28.56
N LYS A 61 12.67 0.35 -29.29
CA LYS A 61 14.03 0.83 -29.19
C LYS A 61 14.37 1.33 -27.80
N TRP A 62 13.43 2.02 -27.14
CA TRP A 62 13.61 2.50 -25.78
C TRP A 62 13.66 1.36 -24.77
N LEU A 63 12.75 0.37 -24.85
CA LEU A 63 12.72 -0.80 -23.98
C LEU A 63 13.98 -1.66 -24.11
N ILE A 64 14.50 -1.84 -25.34
CA ILE A 64 15.75 -2.56 -25.56
C ILE A 64 16.92 -1.80 -24.94
N ARG A 65 16.99 -0.47 -25.11
CA ARG A 65 18.07 0.36 -24.55
C ARG A 65 18.03 0.45 -23.03
N SER A 66 16.85 0.36 -22.42
CA SER A 66 16.71 0.36 -20.96
C SER A 66 17.13 -0.96 -20.30
N GLY A 67 17.44 -1.99 -21.10
CA GLY A 67 17.86 -3.30 -20.58
C GLY A 67 16.73 -4.12 -19.95
N VAL A 68 15.47 -3.73 -20.18
CA VAL A 68 14.30 -4.46 -19.67
C VAL A 68 14.09 -5.77 -20.42
N THR A 69 14.46 -5.81 -21.71
CA THR A 69 14.29 -6.98 -22.57
C THR A 69 15.23 -8.11 -22.15
N GLY A 70 14.68 -9.31 -21.92
CA GLY A 70 15.41 -10.48 -21.46
C GLY A 70 15.50 -10.61 -19.93
N ASN A 71 14.97 -9.63 -19.18
CA ASN A 71 14.93 -9.65 -17.73
C ASN A 71 13.49 -9.79 -17.22
N GLU A 72 13.32 -10.30 -16.00
CA GLU A 72 12.05 -10.18 -15.30
C GLU A 72 11.75 -8.72 -14.99
N ALA A 73 10.57 -8.27 -15.37
CA ALA A 73 10.06 -6.95 -15.03
C ALA A 73 8.78 -7.08 -14.22
N HIS A 74 8.69 -6.29 -13.16
CA HIS A 74 7.44 -6.15 -12.42
C HIS A 74 6.51 -5.20 -13.18
N LEU A 75 5.34 -5.70 -13.59
CA LEU A 75 4.30 -4.90 -14.23
C LEU A 75 3.46 -4.18 -13.18
N ILE A 76 4.13 -3.33 -12.39
CA ILE A 76 3.58 -2.65 -11.22
C ILE A 76 3.87 -1.16 -11.31
N PHE A 77 2.86 -0.35 -11.11
CA PHE A 77 3.01 1.06 -10.79
C PHE A 77 3.24 1.22 -9.28
N HIS A 78 4.29 1.92 -8.91
CA HIS A 78 4.64 2.23 -7.53
C HIS A 78 4.60 3.74 -7.30
N ALA A 79 3.85 4.18 -6.29
CA ALA A 79 3.73 5.58 -5.91
C ALA A 79 3.97 5.79 -4.42
N LEU A 80 4.76 6.80 -4.10
CA LEU A 80 4.92 7.37 -2.77
C LEU A 80 4.12 8.67 -2.71
N GLN A 81 3.26 8.80 -1.72
CA GLN A 81 2.35 9.93 -1.61
C GLN A 81 2.47 10.55 -0.22
N LYS A 82 2.51 11.89 -0.18
CA LYS A 82 2.43 12.68 1.05
C LYS A 82 1.40 13.77 0.86
N GLY A 83 0.63 14.03 1.90
CA GLY A 83 -0.40 15.05 1.82
C GLY A 83 -1.19 15.20 3.10
N GLN A 84 -2.36 15.76 2.96
CA GLN A 84 -3.30 15.92 4.07
C GLN A 84 -4.64 15.29 3.71
N MET A 85 -5.26 14.65 4.68
CA MET A 85 -6.59 14.06 4.56
C MET A 85 -7.44 14.40 5.77
N ARG A 86 -8.74 14.28 5.61
CA ARG A 86 -9.73 14.42 6.69
C ARG A 86 -10.76 13.30 6.58
N SER A 87 -11.27 12.84 7.71
CA SER A 87 -12.26 11.75 7.77
C SER A 87 -13.70 12.23 7.56
N ALA A 88 -13.95 13.53 7.66
CA ALA A 88 -15.27 14.13 7.47
C ALA A 88 -15.14 15.52 6.84
N PRO A 89 -16.19 16.05 6.17
CA PRO A 89 -16.16 17.36 5.51
C PRO A 89 -15.67 18.51 6.40
N ASN A 90 -16.03 18.49 7.68
CA ASN A 90 -15.63 19.50 8.68
C ASN A 90 -14.57 18.98 9.67
N GLY A 91 -13.95 17.84 9.36
CA GLY A 91 -12.92 17.21 10.19
C GLY A 91 -11.59 17.97 10.14
N LYS A 92 -10.76 17.73 11.14
CA LYS A 92 -9.38 18.24 11.18
C LYS A 92 -8.57 17.61 10.05
N TRP A 93 -7.74 18.41 9.38
CA TRP A 93 -6.73 17.93 8.45
C TRP A 93 -5.63 17.20 9.19
N MET A 94 -5.28 16.03 8.71
CA MET A 94 -4.24 15.13 9.25
C MET A 94 -3.23 14.86 8.16
N ASN A 95 -1.94 14.96 8.49
CA ASN A 95 -0.89 14.59 7.55
C ASN A 95 -0.89 13.08 7.34
N PHE A 96 -0.61 12.66 6.11
CA PHE A 96 -0.41 11.26 5.81
C PHE A 96 0.80 11.05 4.92
N GLU A 97 1.40 9.88 5.07
CA GLU A 97 2.35 9.29 4.15
C GLU A 97 1.82 7.93 3.71
N SER A 98 1.87 7.67 2.42
CA SER A 98 1.37 6.40 1.88
C SER A 98 2.25 5.87 0.77
N GLU A 99 2.11 4.58 0.53
CA GLU A 99 2.78 3.85 -0.52
C GLU A 99 1.76 2.95 -1.21
N GLN A 100 1.71 3.01 -2.54
CA GLN A 100 0.77 2.25 -3.36
C GLN A 100 1.51 1.45 -4.40
N PHE A 101 1.11 0.19 -4.51
CA PHE A 101 1.50 -0.72 -5.59
C PHE A 101 0.25 -1.11 -6.35
N SER A 102 0.21 -0.86 -7.65
CA SER A 102 -0.94 -1.19 -8.52
C SER A 102 -0.46 -2.02 -9.70
N SER A 103 -1.15 -3.10 -10.01
CA SER A 103 -0.86 -3.90 -11.19
C SER A 103 -1.20 -3.11 -12.46
N LEU A 104 -0.38 -3.23 -13.50
CA LEU A 104 -0.63 -2.65 -14.82
C LEU A 104 -1.45 -3.57 -15.73
N THR A 105 -1.64 -4.83 -15.35
CA THR A 105 -2.29 -5.87 -16.16
C THR A 105 -3.69 -6.22 -15.67
N SER A 106 -3.96 -6.07 -14.39
CA SER A 106 -5.23 -6.45 -13.77
C SER A 106 -5.68 -5.39 -12.75
N PRO A 107 -6.98 -5.28 -12.45
CA PRO A 107 -7.48 -4.37 -11.42
C PRO A 107 -7.14 -4.91 -10.03
N SER A 108 -5.88 -4.72 -9.62
CA SER A 108 -5.39 -5.12 -8.30
C SER A 108 -4.40 -4.09 -7.76
N PHE A 109 -4.40 -3.90 -6.45
CA PHE A 109 -3.49 -2.98 -5.77
C PHE A 109 -3.33 -3.33 -4.29
N ILE A 110 -2.24 -2.81 -3.70
CA ILE A 110 -2.04 -2.71 -2.26
C ILE A 110 -1.65 -1.25 -1.95
N TRP A 111 -2.34 -0.65 -1.00
CA TRP A 111 -2.08 0.69 -0.50
C TRP A 111 -1.90 0.65 1.01
N LYS A 112 -0.77 1.13 1.49
CA LYS A 112 -0.50 1.30 2.91
C LYS A 112 -0.39 2.78 3.24
N VAL A 113 -0.89 3.19 4.40
CA VAL A 113 -0.89 4.57 4.84
C VAL A 113 -0.60 4.67 6.32
N LYS A 114 0.15 5.69 6.67
CA LYS A 114 0.30 6.18 8.05
C LYS A 114 -0.28 7.59 8.10
N VAL A 115 -1.17 7.81 9.05
CA VAL A 115 -1.85 9.10 9.26
C VAL A 115 -1.51 9.61 10.65
N ASP A 116 -1.02 10.84 10.75
CA ASP A 116 -0.77 11.51 12.03
C ASP A 116 -2.10 12.06 12.57
N TRP A 117 -2.70 11.32 13.51
CA TRP A 117 -4.00 11.66 14.05
C TRP A 117 -3.91 12.74 15.14
N MET A 118 -2.96 12.58 16.06
CA MET A 118 -2.63 13.55 17.11
C MET A 118 -1.11 13.58 17.28
N SER A 119 -0.59 14.53 18.07
CA SER A 119 0.86 14.78 18.24
C SER A 119 1.72 13.53 18.51
N PHE A 120 1.13 12.51 19.15
CA PHE A 120 1.81 11.25 19.48
C PHE A 120 1.00 10.01 19.09
N LEU A 121 -0.18 10.17 18.48
CA LEU A 121 -1.03 9.08 18.03
C LEU A 121 -1.09 9.04 16.52
N PHE A 122 -0.89 7.87 15.96
CA PHE A 122 -0.99 7.62 14.53
C PHE A 122 -1.94 6.47 14.23
N MET A 123 -2.51 6.52 13.04
CA MET A 123 -3.29 5.43 12.47
C MET A 123 -2.50 4.80 11.32
N ASN A 124 -2.59 3.50 11.22
CA ASN A 124 -2.08 2.75 10.07
C ASN A 124 -3.25 2.14 9.33
N GLY A 125 -3.22 2.27 8.03
CA GLY A 125 -4.19 1.65 7.15
C GLY A 125 -3.52 0.79 6.09
N ARG A 126 -4.21 -0.26 5.70
CA ARG A 126 -3.93 -1.05 4.52
C ARG A 126 -5.25 -1.29 3.79
N ASP A 127 -5.28 -0.92 2.52
CA ASP A 127 -6.36 -1.21 1.59
C ASP A 127 -5.77 -2.03 0.44
N LYS A 128 -6.40 -3.13 0.08
CA LYS A 128 -5.98 -3.95 -1.05
C LYS A 128 -7.17 -4.49 -1.83
N LEU A 129 -6.95 -4.70 -3.10
CA LEU A 129 -7.81 -5.47 -4.00
C LEU A 129 -6.95 -6.54 -4.66
N MET A 130 -7.33 -7.79 -4.48
CA MET A 130 -6.71 -8.94 -5.14
C MET A 130 -7.79 -9.93 -5.54
N ASP A 131 -7.73 -10.44 -6.76
CA ASP A 131 -8.70 -11.41 -7.30
C ASP A 131 -10.16 -10.97 -7.13
N GLY A 132 -10.44 -9.67 -7.31
CA GLY A 132 -11.77 -9.09 -7.14
C GLY A 132 -12.24 -8.93 -5.69
N LYS A 133 -11.41 -9.28 -4.71
CA LYS A 133 -11.71 -9.20 -3.27
C LYS A 133 -11.00 -8.02 -2.63
N GLY A 134 -11.78 -7.10 -2.09
CA GLY A 134 -11.29 -5.96 -1.33
C GLY A 134 -11.08 -6.31 0.14
N GLU A 135 -10.06 -5.72 0.75
CA GLU A 135 -9.80 -5.82 2.18
C GLU A 135 -9.26 -4.48 2.70
N VAL A 136 -9.95 -3.91 3.69
CA VAL A 136 -9.55 -2.67 4.36
C VAL A 136 -9.29 -2.95 5.82
N LYS A 137 -8.12 -2.55 6.29
CA LYS A 137 -7.73 -2.65 7.69
C LYS A 137 -7.15 -1.34 8.18
N ILE A 138 -7.75 -0.77 9.24
CA ILE A 138 -7.28 0.46 9.87
C ILE A 138 -7.10 0.21 11.36
N GLN A 139 -5.94 0.59 11.88
CA GLN A 139 -5.58 0.41 13.27
C GLN A 139 -5.05 1.71 13.89
N ILE A 140 -5.39 1.95 15.14
CA ILE A 140 -4.80 3.00 15.98
C ILE A 140 -3.72 2.35 16.85
N LEU A 141 -2.48 2.84 16.75
CA LEU A 141 -1.30 2.35 17.48
C LEU A 141 -1.07 0.83 17.37
N GLY A 142 -1.63 0.18 16.34
CA GLY A 142 -1.60 -1.28 16.21
C GLY A 142 -2.51 -2.03 17.21
N LEU A 143 -3.17 -1.37 18.14
CA LEU A 143 -3.98 -2.01 19.19
C LEU A 143 -5.46 -2.11 18.85
N LEU A 144 -6.04 -1.01 18.38
CA LEU A 144 -7.47 -0.90 18.13
C LEU A 144 -7.74 -1.02 16.64
N ASN A 145 -8.42 -2.07 16.23
CA ASN A 145 -8.96 -2.14 14.88
C ASN A 145 -10.18 -1.20 14.80
N VAL A 146 -10.05 -0.13 14.02
CA VAL A 146 -11.16 0.79 13.71
C VAL A 146 -11.97 0.26 12.55
N VAL A 147 -11.29 -0.33 11.57
CA VAL A 147 -11.88 -1.03 10.44
C VAL A 147 -11.12 -2.33 10.24
N ASP A 148 -11.84 -3.41 10.05
CA ASP A 148 -11.29 -4.71 9.67
C ASP A 148 -12.37 -5.41 8.84
N ASP A 149 -12.45 -5.03 7.57
CA ASP A 149 -13.50 -5.49 6.66
C ASP A 149 -12.86 -6.20 5.46
N LYS A 150 -13.41 -7.33 5.10
CA LYS A 150 -12.87 -8.21 4.08
C LYS A 150 -13.98 -8.87 3.27
N ASP A 151 -13.79 -8.89 1.93
CA ASP A 151 -14.67 -9.57 0.98
C ASP A 151 -16.15 -9.11 1.09
N ASN A 152 -16.33 -7.83 1.38
CA ASN A 152 -17.64 -7.19 1.46
C ASN A 152 -18.00 -6.63 0.08
N PRO A 153 -19.21 -6.82 -0.47
CA PRO A 153 -19.59 -6.32 -1.79
C PRO A 153 -19.35 -4.81 -1.99
N LYS A 154 -19.57 -4.00 -0.96
CA LYS A 154 -19.31 -2.54 -1.04
C LYS A 154 -17.82 -2.24 -1.12
N ILE A 155 -17.00 -2.93 -0.32
CA ILE A 155 -15.54 -2.80 -0.35
C ILE A 155 -15.00 -3.30 -1.69
N ASN A 156 -15.43 -4.48 -2.14
CA ASN A 156 -15.01 -5.06 -3.42
C ASN A 156 -15.28 -4.09 -4.58
N THR A 157 -16.51 -3.55 -4.65
CA THR A 157 -16.89 -2.60 -5.70
C THR A 157 -16.11 -1.28 -5.59
N GLY A 158 -15.99 -0.71 -4.40
CA GLY A 158 -15.27 0.54 -4.17
C GLY A 158 -13.78 0.41 -4.54
N SER A 159 -13.13 -0.65 -4.09
CA SER A 159 -11.72 -0.92 -4.41
C SER A 159 -11.51 -1.21 -5.89
N ALA A 160 -12.44 -1.91 -6.56
CA ALA A 160 -12.38 -2.15 -8.00
C ALA A 160 -12.48 -0.84 -8.80
N ILE A 161 -13.42 0.04 -8.48
CA ILE A 161 -13.56 1.36 -9.12
C ILE A 161 -12.27 2.17 -8.93
N ARG A 162 -11.72 2.21 -7.71
CA ARG A 162 -10.46 2.90 -7.42
C ARG A 162 -9.30 2.35 -8.25
N SER A 163 -9.16 1.04 -8.36
CA SER A 163 -8.11 0.39 -9.15
C SER A 163 -8.21 0.75 -10.62
N ILE A 164 -9.40 0.69 -11.22
CA ILE A 164 -9.65 1.03 -12.62
C ILE A 164 -9.35 2.50 -12.88
N SER A 165 -9.80 3.41 -12.01
CA SER A 165 -9.52 4.85 -12.13
C SER A 165 -8.02 5.12 -12.13
N CYS A 166 -7.27 4.49 -11.23
CA CYS A 166 -5.82 4.61 -11.16
C CYS A 166 -5.15 4.10 -12.45
N LEU A 167 -5.59 2.98 -13.00
CA LEU A 167 -5.06 2.43 -14.26
C LEU A 167 -5.32 3.36 -15.45
N ILE A 168 -6.48 4.01 -15.51
CA ILE A 168 -6.83 4.98 -16.57
C ILE A 168 -5.91 6.20 -16.47
N GLU A 169 -5.72 6.75 -15.28
CA GLU A 169 -4.84 7.89 -15.05
C GLU A 169 -3.40 7.57 -15.44
N ILE A 170 -2.87 6.42 -15.03
CA ILE A 170 -1.52 5.98 -15.38
C ILE A 170 -1.37 5.86 -16.90
N LYS A 171 -2.28 5.22 -17.60
CA LYS A 171 -2.23 5.06 -19.06
C LYS A 171 -2.25 6.43 -19.77
N ASN A 172 -3.04 7.37 -19.28
CA ASN A 172 -3.10 8.72 -19.84
C ASN A 172 -1.80 9.50 -19.60
N VAL A 173 -1.16 9.37 -18.45
CA VAL A 173 0.15 9.98 -18.16
C VAL A 173 1.24 9.41 -19.07
N TYR A 174 1.28 8.10 -19.28
CA TYR A 174 2.21 7.48 -20.23
C TYR A 174 1.96 7.94 -21.67
N PHE A 175 0.71 8.11 -22.07
CA PHE A 175 0.38 8.62 -23.41
C PHE A 175 0.84 10.08 -23.60
N ILE A 176 0.70 10.93 -22.59
CA ILE A 176 1.17 12.32 -22.62
C ILE A 176 2.70 12.38 -22.66
N LEU A 177 3.40 11.55 -21.89
CA LEU A 177 4.88 11.47 -21.91
C LEU A 177 5.41 10.97 -23.25
N LEU A 178 4.70 10.09 -23.96
CA LEU A 178 5.06 9.62 -25.30
C LEU A 178 4.84 10.68 -26.38
N ILE A 179 3.97 11.67 -26.17
CA ILE A 179 3.74 12.78 -27.10
C ILE A 179 4.74 13.93 -26.91
N ILE A 180 5.35 14.06 -25.74
CA ILE A 180 6.27 15.17 -25.40
C ILE A 180 7.74 14.79 -25.64
N CYS A 181 8.07 13.53 -25.84
CA CYS A 181 9.40 13.03 -26.25
C CYS A 181 9.44 12.68 -27.73
#